data_6b397f45d793a39cd6ab99e4ce964594
#
_entry.id   6b397f45d793a39cd6ab99e4ce964594
#
_cell.length_a   1.000
_cell.length_b   1.000
_cell.length_c   1.000
_cell.angle_alpha   90.00
_cell.angle_beta   90.00
_cell.angle_gamma   90.00
#
_symmetry.space_group_name_H-M   'P 1'
#
loop_
_entity.id
_entity.type
_entity.pdbx_description
1 polymer ?
#
loop_
_entity_poly.entity_id
_entity_poly.type
_entity_poly.pdbx_seq_one_letter_code
_entity_poly.pdbx_strand_id
1 'polypeptide(L)'
;MKKFIIISLLAIVLIGVGKYVYDTNINHNFKTITEGKVYKSGAIPPAQLPDYIKDHNIKTVIDLRFPGTPDLVNNPEVPEELLAEKEVIDKLDGVTYYNIGSEQIPDEATLERFFEVMDDETVYPVLIHCYHGEGRAILFSTIYRMEYEDMSNEEARKKSRFFVKWGNFDHGSAKGEYVKNYVRRKDKDAISPVVAEQ
;
A
#
# COMPACT_ATOMS: atom_id res chain seq x y z
N MET A 1 20.61 36.91 -15.04
CA MET A 1 20.44 36.07 -13.86
C MET A 1 18.95 35.80 -13.56
N LYS A 2 18.08 36.78 -13.30
CA LYS A 2 16.64 36.53 -12.96
C LYS A 2 15.88 35.66 -13.95
N LYS A 3 16.06 35.85 -15.26
CA LYS A 3 15.40 35.04 -16.30
C LYS A 3 15.80 33.57 -16.28
N PHE A 4 17.08 33.26 -16.04
CA PHE A 4 17.56 31.88 -15.92
C PHE A 4 17.00 31.18 -14.68
N ILE A 5 16.91 31.91 -13.56
CA ILE A 5 16.30 31.37 -12.34
C ILE A 5 14.81 31.01 -12.57
N ILE A 6 14.06 31.89 -13.24
CA ILE A 6 12.65 31.64 -13.53
C ILE A 6 12.50 30.44 -14.48
N ILE A 7 13.33 30.35 -15.52
CA ILE A 7 13.29 29.22 -16.46
C ILE A 7 13.62 27.91 -15.73
N SER A 8 14.65 27.91 -14.86
CA SER A 8 15.01 26.73 -14.06
C SER A 8 13.88 26.30 -13.12
N LEU A 9 13.22 27.24 -12.45
CA LEU A 9 12.07 26.94 -11.59
C LEU A 9 10.90 26.36 -12.38
N LEU A 10 10.57 26.93 -13.55
CA LEU A 10 9.53 26.40 -14.42
C LEU A 10 9.86 24.99 -14.91
N ALA A 11 11.11 24.72 -15.27
CA ALA A 11 11.55 23.39 -15.69
C ALA A 11 11.40 22.37 -14.55
N ILE A 12 11.78 22.73 -13.32
CA ILE A 12 11.60 21.86 -12.14
C ILE A 12 10.12 21.56 -11.90
N VAL A 13 9.24 22.55 -12.00
CA VAL A 13 7.79 22.36 -11.84
C VAL A 13 7.25 21.44 -12.93
N LEU A 14 7.63 21.63 -14.18
CA LEU A 14 7.19 20.79 -15.30
C LEU A 14 7.65 19.35 -15.15
N ILE A 15 8.90 19.14 -14.71
CA ILE A 15 9.42 17.78 -14.42
C ILE A 15 8.63 17.15 -13.28
N GLY A 16 8.33 17.91 -12.22
CA GLY A 16 7.53 17.42 -11.08
C GLY A 16 6.11 17.02 -11.50
N VAL A 17 5.45 17.86 -12.30
CA VAL A 17 4.11 17.56 -12.84
C VAL A 17 4.16 16.37 -13.79
N GLY A 18 5.14 16.32 -14.70
CA GLY A 18 5.31 15.18 -15.61
C GLY A 18 5.53 13.87 -14.87
N LYS A 19 6.37 13.89 -13.83
CA LYS A 19 6.57 12.71 -12.98
C LYS A 19 5.30 12.30 -12.24
N TYR A 20 4.55 13.25 -11.70
CA TYR A 20 3.28 12.96 -11.02
C TYR A 20 2.27 12.31 -11.97
N VAL A 21 2.11 12.87 -13.17
CA VAL A 21 1.21 12.32 -14.19
C VAL A 21 1.66 10.91 -14.61
N TYR A 22 2.95 10.71 -14.82
CA TYR A 22 3.50 9.39 -15.13
C TYR A 22 3.23 8.38 -14.01
N ASP A 23 3.60 8.73 -12.77
CA ASP A 23 3.44 7.83 -11.63
C ASP A 23 1.97 7.43 -11.43
N THR A 24 1.03 8.38 -11.60
CA THR A 24 -0.40 8.16 -11.31
C THR A 24 -1.13 7.45 -12.45
N ASN A 25 -0.94 7.91 -13.70
CA ASN A 25 -1.77 7.46 -14.82
C ASN A 25 -1.12 6.38 -15.70
N ILE A 26 0.21 6.26 -15.67
CA ILE A 26 0.93 5.30 -16.51
C ILE A 26 1.50 4.17 -15.66
N ASN A 27 2.15 4.51 -14.56
CA ASN A 27 2.77 3.54 -13.66
C ASN A 27 1.85 3.10 -12.51
N HIS A 28 0.59 3.51 -12.48
CA HIS A 28 -0.42 3.11 -11.48
C HIS A 28 0.06 3.23 -10.03
N ASN A 29 0.89 4.22 -9.73
CA ASN A 29 1.54 4.35 -8.41
C ASN A 29 2.31 3.11 -7.95
N PHE A 30 2.75 2.27 -8.89
CA PHE A 30 3.56 1.09 -8.60
C PHE A 30 4.90 1.52 -7.98
N LYS A 31 5.25 0.94 -6.84
CA LYS A 31 6.50 1.23 -6.11
C LYS A 31 6.99 0.00 -5.37
N THR A 32 8.29 -0.16 -5.38
CA THR A 32 8.97 -1.13 -4.53
C THR A 32 8.94 -0.66 -3.08
N ILE A 33 8.50 -1.53 -2.18
CA ILE A 33 8.54 -1.37 -0.73
C ILE A 33 9.80 -2.04 -0.19
N THR A 34 9.99 -3.31 -0.55
CA THR A 34 11.19 -4.11 -0.30
C THR A 34 11.55 -4.85 -1.57
N GLU A 35 12.76 -4.63 -2.06
CA GLU A 35 13.22 -5.18 -3.33
C GLU A 35 13.07 -6.71 -3.37
N GLY A 36 12.47 -7.22 -4.44
CA GLY A 36 12.24 -8.66 -4.63
C GLY A 36 11.28 -9.31 -3.62
N LYS A 37 10.62 -8.52 -2.75
CA LYS A 37 9.75 -9.08 -1.70
C LYS A 37 8.37 -8.41 -1.64
N VAL A 38 8.28 -7.10 -1.56
CA VAL A 38 6.98 -6.39 -1.43
C VAL A 38 6.92 -5.17 -2.34
N TYR A 39 5.85 -5.10 -3.08
CA TYR A 39 5.48 -4.00 -3.97
C TYR A 39 4.12 -3.42 -3.57
N LYS A 40 3.86 -2.19 -3.98
CA LYS A 40 2.53 -1.58 -3.83
C LYS A 40 2.11 -0.86 -5.10
N SER A 41 0.79 -0.76 -5.33
CA SER A 41 0.26 0.01 -6.46
C SER A 41 -1.14 0.58 -6.20
N GLY A 42 -1.65 1.35 -7.13
CA GLY A 42 -3.07 1.52 -7.39
C GLY A 42 -3.63 0.32 -8.16
N ALA A 43 -4.90 0.39 -8.52
CA ALA A 43 -5.50 -0.60 -9.39
C ALA A 43 -4.81 -0.54 -10.77
N ILE A 44 -4.17 -1.64 -11.15
CA ILE A 44 -3.56 -1.82 -12.46
C ILE A 44 -4.64 -2.39 -13.38
N PRO A 45 -4.86 -1.85 -14.59
CA PRO A 45 -5.83 -2.41 -15.50
C PRO A 45 -5.60 -3.91 -15.74
N PRO A 46 -6.64 -4.76 -15.74
CA PRO A 46 -6.49 -6.21 -15.90
C PRO A 46 -5.64 -6.64 -17.11
N ALA A 47 -5.70 -5.88 -18.20
CA ALA A 47 -4.89 -6.15 -19.40
C ALA A 47 -3.38 -5.90 -19.22
N GLN A 48 -2.96 -5.10 -18.25
CA GLN A 48 -1.57 -4.76 -17.98
C GLN A 48 -1.00 -5.52 -16.77
N LEU A 49 -1.87 -5.99 -15.87
CA LEU A 49 -1.47 -6.64 -14.62
C LEU A 49 -0.54 -7.85 -14.82
N PRO A 50 -0.73 -8.73 -15.83
CA PRO A 50 0.18 -9.83 -16.09
C PRO A 50 1.63 -9.42 -16.37
N ASP A 51 1.86 -8.27 -17.01
CA ASP A 51 3.20 -7.75 -17.26
C ASP A 51 3.90 -7.35 -15.96
N TYR A 52 3.20 -6.63 -15.07
CA TYR A 52 3.74 -6.29 -13.74
C TYR A 52 4.03 -7.53 -12.91
N ILE A 53 3.13 -8.52 -12.92
CA ILE A 53 3.30 -9.78 -12.20
C ILE A 53 4.56 -10.49 -12.69
N LYS A 54 4.74 -10.60 -14.00
CA LYS A 54 5.89 -11.26 -14.62
C LYS A 54 7.19 -10.50 -14.37
N ASP A 55 7.21 -9.18 -14.60
CA ASP A 55 8.42 -8.36 -14.50
C ASP A 55 8.99 -8.31 -13.07
N HIS A 56 8.13 -8.49 -12.07
CA HIS A 56 8.51 -8.47 -10.66
C HIS A 56 8.40 -9.83 -9.97
N ASN A 57 8.12 -10.91 -10.72
CA ASN A 57 7.93 -12.27 -10.22
C ASN A 57 6.92 -12.37 -9.08
N ILE A 58 5.85 -11.54 -9.11
CA ILE A 58 4.83 -11.48 -8.06
C ILE A 58 4.10 -12.83 -8.00
N LYS A 59 4.01 -13.39 -6.80
CA LYS A 59 3.29 -14.63 -6.52
C LYS A 59 1.94 -14.40 -5.84
N THR A 60 1.78 -13.24 -5.20
CA THR A 60 0.57 -12.94 -4.45
C THR A 60 0.13 -11.51 -4.67
N VAL A 61 -1.15 -11.33 -4.94
CA VAL A 61 -1.80 -10.02 -5.03
C VAL A 61 -2.78 -9.88 -3.88
N ILE A 62 -2.58 -8.84 -3.06
CA ILE A 62 -3.48 -8.45 -1.97
C ILE A 62 -4.24 -7.20 -2.40
N ASP A 63 -5.53 -7.37 -2.66
CA ASP A 63 -6.45 -6.29 -3.01
C ASP A 63 -7.18 -5.78 -1.75
N LEU A 64 -6.97 -4.52 -1.43
CA LEU A 64 -7.55 -3.85 -0.27
C LEU A 64 -8.86 -3.12 -0.60
N ARG A 65 -9.41 -3.29 -1.81
CA ARG A 65 -10.67 -2.68 -2.20
C ARG A 65 -11.85 -3.46 -1.61
N PHE A 66 -12.88 -2.72 -1.22
CA PHE A 66 -14.16 -3.30 -0.83
C PHE A 66 -15.07 -3.44 -2.05
N PRO A 67 -15.60 -4.61 -2.34
CA PRO A 67 -16.60 -4.74 -3.38
C PRO A 67 -17.88 -3.99 -2.96
N GLY A 68 -18.30 -3.03 -3.79
CA GLY A 68 -19.61 -2.37 -3.64
C GLY A 68 -19.69 -1.26 -2.60
N THR A 69 -18.58 -0.61 -2.23
CA THR A 69 -18.60 0.56 -1.35
C THR A 69 -19.14 1.79 -2.07
N PRO A 70 -20.12 2.53 -1.50
CA PRO A 70 -20.73 3.68 -2.16
C PRO A 70 -19.89 4.96 -2.12
N ASP A 71 -18.66 4.95 -1.61
CA ASP A 71 -17.79 6.10 -1.57
C ASP A 71 -17.13 6.35 -2.94
N LEU A 72 -17.83 7.00 -3.83
CA LEU A 72 -17.39 7.31 -5.19
C LEU A 72 -16.20 8.26 -5.26
N VAL A 73 -15.83 8.92 -4.17
CA VAL A 73 -14.73 9.90 -4.14
C VAL A 73 -13.44 9.27 -3.64
N ASN A 74 -13.49 8.56 -2.51
CA ASN A 74 -12.29 8.00 -1.88
C ASN A 74 -12.12 6.51 -2.17
N ASN A 75 -13.19 5.85 -2.61
CA ASN A 75 -13.26 4.41 -2.79
C ASN A 75 -14.24 4.05 -3.91
N PRO A 76 -14.02 4.52 -5.14
CA PRO A 76 -14.89 4.24 -6.28
C PRO A 76 -14.68 2.80 -6.75
N GLU A 77 -15.01 1.84 -5.89
CA GLU A 77 -14.81 0.42 -6.17
C GLU A 77 -16.00 -0.11 -6.92
N VAL A 78 -15.73 -0.53 -8.15
CA VAL A 78 -16.71 -1.13 -9.03
C VAL A 78 -16.54 -2.64 -8.93
N PRO A 79 -17.55 -3.40 -8.46
CA PRO A 79 -17.43 -4.86 -8.29
C PRO A 79 -16.94 -5.58 -9.54
N GLU A 80 -17.33 -5.10 -10.71
CA GLU A 80 -16.91 -5.65 -12.00
C GLU A 80 -15.41 -5.54 -12.24
N GLU A 81 -14.76 -4.47 -11.73
CA GLU A 81 -13.30 -4.31 -11.85
C GLU A 81 -12.54 -5.30 -10.96
N LEU A 82 -13.04 -5.56 -9.75
CA LEU A 82 -12.44 -6.56 -8.86
C LEU A 82 -12.57 -7.97 -9.45
N LEU A 83 -13.74 -8.29 -10.02
CA LEU A 83 -13.96 -9.57 -10.67
C LEU A 83 -13.07 -9.75 -11.90
N ALA A 84 -12.94 -8.73 -12.75
CA ALA A 84 -12.09 -8.76 -13.94
C ALA A 84 -10.61 -8.94 -13.58
N GLU A 85 -10.15 -8.32 -12.49
CA GLU A 85 -8.79 -8.50 -11.99
C GLU A 85 -8.57 -9.92 -11.50
N LYS A 86 -9.49 -10.41 -10.66
CA LYS A 86 -9.43 -11.80 -10.17
C LYS A 86 -9.43 -12.81 -11.31
N GLU A 87 -10.29 -12.66 -12.31
CA GLU A 87 -10.35 -13.54 -13.49
C GLU A 87 -9.04 -13.58 -14.29
N VAL A 88 -8.31 -12.47 -14.33
CA VAL A 88 -7.00 -12.43 -14.99
C VAL A 88 -5.97 -13.18 -14.14
N ILE A 89 -5.94 -12.95 -12.83
CA ILE A 89 -4.99 -13.60 -11.93
C ILE A 89 -5.23 -15.12 -11.87
N ASP A 90 -6.50 -15.55 -11.82
CA ASP A 90 -6.86 -16.97 -11.79
C ASP A 90 -6.36 -17.76 -13.04
N LYS A 91 -6.00 -17.06 -14.10
CA LYS A 91 -5.40 -17.67 -15.33
C LYS A 91 -3.88 -17.72 -15.31
N LEU A 92 -3.25 -17.14 -14.28
CA LEU A 92 -1.80 -17.10 -14.17
C LEU A 92 -1.31 -18.21 -13.24
N ASP A 93 -0.48 -19.10 -13.77
CA ASP A 93 0.09 -20.18 -12.96
C ASP A 93 0.99 -19.64 -11.86
N GLY A 94 0.77 -20.14 -10.63
CA GLY A 94 1.60 -19.81 -9.48
C GLY A 94 1.35 -18.42 -8.88
N VAL A 95 0.25 -17.78 -9.23
CA VAL A 95 -0.17 -16.49 -8.64
C VAL A 95 -1.47 -16.68 -7.85
N THR A 96 -1.51 -16.14 -6.64
CA THR A 96 -2.67 -16.19 -5.76
C THR A 96 -3.25 -14.80 -5.53
N TYR A 97 -4.57 -14.67 -5.54
CA TYR A 97 -5.29 -13.44 -5.27
C TYR A 97 -6.03 -13.50 -3.94
N TYR A 98 -5.80 -12.50 -3.10
CA TYR A 98 -6.52 -12.29 -1.84
C TYR A 98 -7.23 -10.94 -1.86
N ASN A 99 -8.57 -10.94 -1.80
CA ASN A 99 -9.32 -9.73 -1.51
C ASN A 99 -9.55 -9.63 0.01
N ILE A 100 -8.77 -8.78 0.66
CA ILE A 100 -8.88 -8.54 2.10
C ILE A 100 -9.95 -7.50 2.40
N GLY A 101 -10.15 -6.53 1.51
CA GLY A 101 -11.09 -5.43 1.69
C GLY A 101 -10.86 -4.66 3.00
N SER A 102 -10.50 -3.39 2.93
CA SER A 102 -10.16 -2.61 4.11
C SER A 102 -10.73 -1.22 4.06
N GLU A 103 -11.19 -0.73 5.18
CA GLU A 103 -11.44 0.68 5.40
C GLU A 103 -10.14 1.50 5.34
N GLN A 104 -10.27 2.84 5.34
CA GLN A 104 -9.10 3.75 5.33
C GLN A 104 -8.19 3.55 6.55
N ILE A 105 -8.74 3.12 7.67
CA ILE A 105 -8.04 2.61 8.86
C ILE A 105 -8.56 1.18 9.05
N PRO A 106 -7.69 0.15 9.01
CA PRO A 106 -8.11 -1.23 9.19
C PRO A 106 -8.56 -1.50 10.63
N ASP A 107 -9.55 -2.34 10.77
CA ASP A 107 -9.88 -2.98 12.05
C ASP A 107 -8.97 -4.18 12.33
N GLU A 108 -9.10 -4.76 13.52
CA GLU A 108 -8.27 -5.88 13.97
C GLU A 108 -8.48 -7.13 13.08
N ALA A 109 -9.73 -7.44 12.73
CA ALA A 109 -10.03 -8.59 11.87
C ALA A 109 -9.44 -8.45 10.46
N THR A 110 -9.40 -7.24 9.92
CA THR A 110 -8.74 -6.96 8.63
C THR A 110 -7.22 -7.14 8.74
N LEU A 111 -6.62 -6.69 9.85
CA LEU A 111 -5.19 -6.90 10.09
C LEU A 111 -4.83 -8.37 10.27
N GLU A 112 -5.65 -9.14 11.01
CA GLU A 112 -5.44 -10.57 11.18
C GLU A 112 -5.41 -11.30 9.82
N ARG A 113 -6.38 -11.04 8.93
CA ARG A 113 -6.38 -11.60 7.58
C ARG A 113 -5.16 -11.18 6.75
N PHE A 114 -4.69 -9.95 6.92
CA PHE A 114 -3.47 -9.50 6.26
C PHE A 114 -2.24 -10.26 6.78
N PHE A 115 -2.14 -10.45 8.09
CA PHE A 115 -1.01 -11.17 8.70
C PHE A 115 -1.04 -12.65 8.39
N GLU A 116 -2.22 -13.29 8.34
CA GLU A 116 -2.35 -14.69 7.89
C GLU A 116 -1.71 -14.92 6.51
N VAL A 117 -1.87 -13.97 5.59
CA VAL A 117 -1.22 -14.05 4.28
C VAL A 117 0.27 -13.74 4.39
N MET A 118 0.65 -12.65 5.08
CA MET A 118 2.04 -12.15 5.07
C MET A 118 3.00 -12.99 5.93
N ASP A 119 2.50 -13.79 6.87
CA ASP A 119 3.30 -14.70 7.70
C ASP A 119 3.76 -15.95 6.95
N ASP A 120 3.14 -16.27 5.82
CA ASP A 120 3.58 -17.35 4.94
C ASP A 120 4.74 -16.90 4.04
N GLU A 121 5.94 -17.41 4.29
CA GLU A 121 7.14 -17.10 3.48
C GLU A 121 7.01 -17.50 2.00
N THR A 122 6.09 -18.38 1.65
CA THR A 122 5.91 -18.87 0.27
C THR A 122 5.14 -17.91 -0.63
N VAL A 123 4.40 -16.95 -0.06
CA VAL A 123 3.58 -15.99 -0.81
C VAL A 123 4.39 -14.92 -1.52
N TYR A 124 5.64 -14.73 -1.12
CA TYR A 124 6.47 -13.65 -1.67
C TYR A 124 7.05 -13.98 -3.06
N PRO A 125 7.20 -12.98 -3.94
CA PRO A 125 6.91 -11.54 -3.79
C PRO A 125 5.41 -11.20 -3.81
N VAL A 126 5.04 -10.17 -3.02
CA VAL A 126 3.65 -9.72 -2.83
C VAL A 126 3.42 -8.34 -3.43
N LEU A 127 2.31 -8.16 -4.13
CA LEU A 127 1.77 -6.85 -4.53
C LEU A 127 0.60 -6.48 -3.62
N ILE A 128 0.72 -5.38 -2.88
CA ILE A 128 -0.36 -4.80 -2.07
C ILE A 128 -0.95 -3.62 -2.82
N HIS A 129 -2.23 -3.64 -3.12
CA HIS A 129 -2.83 -2.52 -3.82
C HIS A 129 -4.21 -2.12 -3.28
N CYS A 130 -4.64 -0.93 -3.67
CA CYS A 130 -5.99 -0.42 -3.51
C CYS A 130 -6.36 0.37 -4.77
N TYR A 131 -7.42 1.16 -4.77
CA TYR A 131 -7.81 1.90 -5.98
C TYR A 131 -6.71 2.88 -6.45
N HIS A 132 -6.30 3.84 -5.61
CA HIS A 132 -5.33 4.87 -6.00
C HIS A 132 -3.86 4.50 -5.67
N GLY A 133 -3.61 3.52 -4.81
CA GLY A 133 -2.27 3.21 -4.33
C GLY A 133 -1.67 4.24 -3.34
N GLU A 134 -2.49 5.18 -2.84
CA GLU A 134 -2.02 6.31 -2.04
C GLU A 134 -2.52 6.35 -0.59
N GLY A 135 -3.56 5.60 -0.29
CA GLY A 135 -4.16 5.56 1.06
C GLY A 135 -3.87 4.23 1.75
N ARG A 136 -4.75 3.26 1.53
CA ARG A 136 -4.70 1.90 2.11
C ARG A 136 -3.41 1.16 1.77
N ALA A 137 -3.03 1.12 0.49
CA ALA A 137 -1.81 0.43 0.07
C ALA A 137 -0.55 0.99 0.76
N ILE A 138 -0.45 2.32 0.95
CA ILE A 138 0.65 2.91 1.72
C ILE A 138 0.55 2.53 3.20
N LEU A 139 -0.64 2.54 3.80
CA LEU A 139 -0.82 2.20 5.21
C LEU A 139 -0.41 0.75 5.48
N PHE A 140 -0.88 -0.21 4.68
CA PHE A 140 -0.51 -1.62 4.81
C PHE A 140 0.98 -1.87 4.55
N SER A 141 1.57 -1.15 3.58
CA SER A 141 3.02 -1.17 3.38
C SER A 141 3.80 -0.59 4.57
N THR A 142 3.22 0.39 5.27
CA THR A 142 3.82 0.97 6.48
C THR A 142 3.73 -0.01 7.65
N ILE A 143 2.58 -0.70 7.80
CA ILE A 143 2.40 -1.77 8.80
C ILE A 143 3.38 -2.91 8.53
N TYR A 144 3.51 -3.35 7.26
CA TYR A 144 4.49 -4.35 6.86
C TYR A 144 5.92 -3.98 7.33
N ARG A 145 6.34 -2.73 7.14
CA ARG A 145 7.66 -2.27 7.59
C ARG A 145 7.83 -2.34 9.11
N MET A 146 6.78 -2.05 9.87
CA MET A 146 6.84 -2.14 11.33
C MET A 146 6.89 -3.59 11.82
N GLU A 147 6.10 -4.48 11.20
CA GLU A 147 5.99 -5.89 11.63
C GLU A 147 7.14 -6.77 11.13
N TYR A 148 7.58 -6.58 9.88
CA TYR A 148 8.50 -7.50 9.19
C TYR A 148 9.89 -6.93 8.90
N GLU A 149 10.06 -5.59 8.92
CA GLU A 149 11.35 -4.92 8.75
C GLU A 149 11.85 -4.28 10.06
N ASP A 150 11.14 -4.50 11.15
CA ASP A 150 11.49 -4.02 12.49
C ASP A 150 11.67 -2.49 12.61
N MET A 151 11.03 -1.74 11.70
CA MET A 151 11.10 -0.28 11.74
C MET A 151 10.27 0.27 12.89
N SER A 152 10.79 1.32 13.52
CA SER A 152 9.98 2.11 14.45
C SER A 152 8.80 2.78 13.73
N ASN A 153 7.73 3.08 14.45
CA ASN A 153 6.54 3.74 13.91
C ASN A 153 6.88 5.03 13.15
N GLU A 154 7.79 5.83 13.70
CA GLU A 154 8.19 7.10 13.08
C GLU A 154 9.04 6.92 11.82
N GLU A 155 9.93 5.93 11.78
CA GLU A 155 10.70 5.60 10.58
C GLU A 155 9.79 5.07 9.46
N ALA A 156 8.90 4.12 9.78
CA ALA A 156 7.93 3.58 8.83
C ALA A 156 7.00 4.68 8.31
N ARG A 157 6.53 5.58 9.19
CA ARG A 157 5.71 6.75 8.82
C ARG A 157 6.45 7.67 7.85
N LYS A 158 7.71 8.01 8.12
CA LYS A 158 8.53 8.86 7.24
C LYS A 158 8.80 8.22 5.89
N LYS A 159 8.94 6.90 5.85
CA LYS A 159 9.14 6.14 4.59
C LYS A 159 7.84 5.92 3.82
N SER A 160 6.67 6.21 4.40
CA SER A 160 5.38 6.00 3.74
C SER A 160 5.22 6.86 2.48
N ARG A 161 5.75 8.09 2.51
CA ARG A 161 5.71 9.04 1.39
C ARG A 161 7.00 9.85 1.32
N PHE A 162 7.33 10.32 0.13
CA PHE A 162 8.45 11.26 -0.06
C PHE A 162 8.27 12.56 0.75
N PHE A 163 7.03 13.04 0.87
CA PHE A 163 6.67 14.21 1.67
C PHE A 163 5.48 13.89 2.56
N VAL A 164 5.73 13.78 3.87
CA VAL A 164 4.72 13.37 4.86
C VAL A 164 3.94 14.57 5.40
N LYS A 165 4.65 15.72 5.57
CA LYS A 165 4.08 16.95 6.15
C LYS A 165 2.89 17.44 5.30
N TRP A 166 1.80 17.83 5.98
CA TRP A 166 0.51 18.22 5.39
C TRP A 166 -0.21 17.14 4.55
N GLY A 167 0.25 15.90 4.62
CA GLY A 167 -0.37 14.76 3.96
C GLY A 167 -1.18 13.89 4.92
N ASN A 168 -1.80 12.84 4.36
CA ASN A 168 -2.65 11.90 5.11
C ASN A 168 -1.89 11.07 6.17
N PHE A 169 -0.56 11.15 6.21
CA PHE A 169 0.32 10.50 7.19
C PHE A 169 1.06 11.49 8.08
N ASP A 170 0.68 12.76 8.03
CA ASP A 170 1.22 13.75 8.97
C ASP A 170 0.64 13.57 10.37
N HIS A 171 1.33 14.12 11.37
CA HIS A 171 0.80 14.17 12.73
C HIS A 171 -0.55 14.91 12.75
N GLY A 172 -1.50 14.38 13.52
CA GLY A 172 -2.87 14.91 13.60
C GLY A 172 -3.80 14.43 12.47
N SER A 173 -3.29 13.77 11.43
CA SER A 173 -4.15 13.07 10.46
C SER A 173 -4.53 11.68 10.98
N ALA A 174 -5.69 11.15 10.55
CA ALA A 174 -6.16 9.84 11.03
C ALA A 174 -5.13 8.72 10.81
N LYS A 175 -4.53 8.63 9.61
CA LYS A 175 -3.50 7.62 9.32
C LYS A 175 -2.17 7.89 10.03
N GLY A 176 -1.80 9.17 10.17
CA GLY A 176 -0.59 9.56 10.89
C GLY A 176 -0.66 9.17 12.37
N GLU A 177 -1.79 9.46 13.02
CA GLU A 177 -2.01 9.08 14.43
C GLU A 177 -2.17 7.56 14.59
N TYR A 178 -2.83 6.89 13.62
CA TYR A 178 -2.89 5.43 13.62
C TYR A 178 -1.50 4.80 13.60
N VAL A 179 -0.64 5.19 12.65
CA VAL A 179 0.73 4.67 12.55
C VAL A 179 1.55 5.00 13.80
N LYS A 180 1.43 6.22 14.32
CA LYS A 180 2.16 6.66 15.53
C LYS A 180 1.81 5.81 16.76
N ASN A 181 0.54 5.44 16.90
CA ASN A 181 0.03 4.70 18.05
C ASN A 181 -0.05 3.18 17.80
N TYR A 182 0.39 2.72 16.64
CA TYR A 182 0.35 1.30 16.31
C TYR A 182 1.26 0.50 17.25
N VAL A 183 0.72 -0.58 17.81
CA VAL A 183 1.47 -1.52 18.66
C VAL A 183 1.69 -2.79 17.86
N ARG A 184 2.95 -3.13 17.62
CA ARG A 184 3.32 -4.34 16.87
C ARG A 184 2.89 -5.59 17.62
N ARG A 185 2.59 -6.67 16.90
CA ARG A 185 2.19 -7.96 17.49
C ARG A 185 3.18 -8.44 18.56
N LYS A 186 4.47 -8.44 18.26
CA LYS A 186 5.52 -8.83 19.21
C LYS A 186 5.56 -8.00 20.51
N ASP A 187 5.15 -6.72 20.43
CA ASP A 187 5.15 -5.83 21.59
C ASP A 187 3.86 -6.03 22.42
N LYS A 188 2.74 -6.41 21.79
CA LYS A 188 1.49 -6.80 22.48
C LYS A 188 1.72 -8.05 23.35
N ASP A 189 2.41 -9.06 22.81
CA ASP A 189 2.73 -10.30 23.54
C ASP A 189 3.63 -10.04 24.75
N ALA A 190 4.52 -9.07 24.67
CA ALA A 190 5.39 -8.67 25.78
C ALA A 190 4.63 -7.96 26.93
N ILE A 191 3.49 -7.32 26.62
CA ILE A 191 2.66 -6.61 27.61
C ILE A 191 1.66 -7.54 28.29
N SER A 192 1.20 -8.61 27.64
CA SER A 192 0.20 -9.56 28.15
C SER A 192 0.62 -10.42 29.36
N PRO A 193 1.88 -10.79 29.59
CA PRO A 193 2.25 -11.68 30.70
C PRO A 193 2.09 -11.07 32.11
N VAL A 194 1.91 -9.74 32.22
CA VAL A 194 1.88 -9.06 33.53
C VAL A 194 0.50 -9.10 34.21
N VAL A 195 -0.56 -9.49 33.50
CA VAL A 195 -1.95 -9.47 34.03
C VAL A 195 -2.42 -10.86 34.53
N ALA A 196 -1.65 -11.91 34.35
CA ALA A 196 -2.04 -13.30 34.70
C ALA A 196 -1.58 -13.76 36.10
N GLU A 197 -0.93 -12.89 36.88
CA GLU A 197 -0.46 -13.18 38.25
C GLU A 197 -0.95 -12.18 39.31
N GLN A 198 -2.23 -11.79 39.28
CA GLN A 198 -2.85 -11.08 40.42
C GLN A 198 -4.17 -11.72 40.79
#